data_c875fab82b536d5b9fccf8ab15689d99
#
_entry.id   c875fab82b536d5b9fccf8ab15689d99
#
_cell.length_a   1.000
_cell.length_b   1.000
_cell.length_c   1.000
_cell.angle_alpha   90.00
_cell.angle_beta   90.00
_cell.angle_gamma   90.00
#
_symmetry.space_group_name_H-M   'P 1'
#
loop_
_entity.id
_entity.type
_entity.pdbx_description
1 polymer ?
#
loop_
_entity_poly.entity_id
_entity_poly.type
_entity_poly.pdbx_seq_one_letter_code
_entity_poly.pdbx_strand_id
1 'polypeptide(L)'
;MIAEPVQEFFSIGEVCELTDLKPHVLRYWESQFRFLNPAKNRSGNRVYQRREVELILLVKHLLYTEKYTIEGARQKVDEHRKGGELKKAARAALTVQTLDALEHDLKELVRLLATDEKS
;
A
#
# COMPACT_ATOMS: atom_id res chain seq x y z
N MET A 1 -25.89 12.66 4.34
CA MET A 1 -25.68 11.91 3.12
C MET A 1 -24.70 10.77 3.34
N ILE A 2 -25.02 9.63 2.84
CA ILE A 2 -24.17 8.47 3.02
C ILE A 2 -23.24 8.36 1.83
N ALA A 3 -21.93 8.42 2.09
CA ALA A 3 -20.95 8.18 1.07
C ALA A 3 -21.01 6.71 0.66
N GLU A 4 -20.63 6.40 -0.56
CA GLU A 4 -20.55 5.03 -0.99
C GLU A 4 -19.52 4.30 -0.11
N PRO A 5 -19.79 3.05 0.29
CA PRO A 5 -18.85 2.32 1.09
C PRO A 5 -17.52 2.18 0.33
N VAL A 6 -16.44 2.43 1.03
CA VAL A 6 -15.11 2.26 0.48
C VAL A 6 -14.85 0.76 0.37
N GLN A 7 -14.39 0.34 -0.79
CA GLN A 7 -14.07 -1.07 -0.99
C GLN A 7 -12.86 -1.43 -0.12
N GLU A 8 -13.03 -2.46 0.69
CA GLU A 8 -12.00 -2.91 1.63
C GLU A 8 -11.20 -4.10 1.13
N PHE A 9 -11.78 -4.89 0.22
CA PHE A 9 -11.16 -6.11 -0.27
C PHE A 9 -11.16 -6.13 -1.79
N PHE A 10 -10.06 -6.62 -2.35
CA PHE A 10 -9.84 -6.62 -3.80
C PHE A 10 -9.34 -8.00 -4.24
N SER A 11 -9.83 -8.47 -5.37
CA SER A 11 -9.30 -9.67 -6.00
C SER A 11 -7.96 -9.34 -6.68
N ILE A 12 -7.20 -10.37 -7.03
CA ILE A 12 -5.95 -10.15 -7.75
C ILE A 12 -6.19 -9.43 -9.08
N GLY A 13 -7.28 -9.76 -9.77
CA GLY A 13 -7.63 -9.08 -11.01
C GLY A 13 -7.86 -7.60 -10.82
N GLU A 14 -8.60 -7.25 -9.77
CA GLU A 14 -8.87 -5.85 -9.46
C GLU A 14 -7.59 -5.11 -9.09
N VAL A 15 -6.71 -5.75 -8.32
CA VAL A 15 -5.43 -5.14 -7.95
C VAL A 15 -4.57 -4.90 -9.17
N CYS A 16 -4.54 -5.87 -10.10
CA CYS A 16 -3.79 -5.71 -11.33
C CYS A 16 -4.30 -4.54 -12.17
N GLU A 17 -5.61 -4.36 -12.23
CA GLU A 17 -6.19 -3.21 -12.94
C GLU A 17 -5.84 -1.89 -12.27
N LEU A 18 -5.97 -1.83 -10.94
CA LEU A 18 -5.71 -0.60 -10.20
C LEU A 18 -4.24 -0.20 -10.23
N THR A 19 -3.35 -1.16 -10.21
CA THR A 19 -1.91 -0.91 -10.10
C THR A 19 -1.18 -0.99 -11.43
N ASP A 20 -1.85 -1.45 -12.47
CA ASP A 20 -1.24 -1.69 -13.78
C ASP A 20 -0.06 -2.64 -13.70
N LEU A 21 -0.21 -3.67 -12.90
CA LEU A 21 0.79 -4.71 -12.72
C LEU A 21 0.25 -6.05 -13.19
N LYS A 22 1.15 -6.95 -13.58
CA LYS A 22 0.78 -8.29 -14.00
C LYS A 22 0.66 -9.23 -12.79
N PRO A 23 -0.18 -10.26 -12.85
CA PRO A 23 -0.32 -11.19 -11.72
C PRO A 23 0.98 -11.83 -11.27
N HIS A 24 1.88 -12.17 -12.21
CA HIS A 24 3.14 -12.79 -11.83
C HIS A 24 4.06 -11.84 -11.09
N VAL A 25 3.94 -10.54 -11.33
CA VAL A 25 4.72 -9.53 -10.60
C VAL A 25 4.24 -9.47 -9.17
N LEU A 26 2.92 -9.45 -8.96
CA LEU A 26 2.35 -9.44 -7.63
C LEU A 26 2.75 -10.69 -6.84
N ARG A 27 2.71 -11.86 -7.48
CA ARG A 27 3.11 -13.10 -6.82
C ARG A 27 4.59 -13.07 -6.42
N TYR A 28 5.43 -12.52 -7.29
CA TYR A 28 6.85 -12.36 -6.96
C TYR A 28 7.03 -11.42 -5.77
N TRP A 29 6.31 -10.30 -5.76
CA TRP A 29 6.41 -9.35 -4.65
C TRP A 29 5.91 -9.94 -3.34
N GLU A 30 4.90 -10.81 -3.37
CA GLU A 30 4.45 -11.51 -2.16
C GLU A 30 5.58 -12.29 -1.52
N SER A 31 6.50 -12.82 -2.31
CA SER A 31 7.64 -13.56 -1.79
C SER A 31 8.74 -12.64 -1.25
N GLN A 32 8.74 -11.38 -1.67
CA GLN A 32 9.80 -10.44 -1.31
C GLN A 32 9.41 -9.47 -0.20
N PHE A 33 8.13 -9.20 -0.03
CA PHE A 33 7.64 -8.22 0.94
C PHE A 33 6.69 -8.88 1.93
N ARG A 34 7.03 -8.82 3.22
CA ARG A 34 6.22 -9.45 4.27
C ARG A 34 4.85 -8.85 4.43
N PHE A 35 4.71 -7.56 4.13
CA PHE A 35 3.41 -6.90 4.26
C PHE A 35 2.40 -7.42 3.23
N LEU A 36 2.87 -8.00 2.13
CA LEU A 36 2.01 -8.60 1.13
C LEU A 36 1.75 -10.06 1.48
N ASN A 37 0.72 -10.26 2.27
CA ASN A 37 0.31 -11.59 2.69
C ASN A 37 -1.20 -11.69 2.52
N PRO A 38 -1.68 -11.75 1.26
CA PRO A 38 -3.11 -11.76 1.03
C PRO A 38 -3.76 -13.00 1.58
N ALA A 39 -4.96 -12.82 2.13
CA ALA A 39 -5.77 -13.95 2.57
C ALA A 39 -6.31 -14.67 1.34
N LYS A 40 -6.79 -15.88 1.53
CA LYS A 40 -7.49 -16.60 0.48
C LYS A 40 -8.96 -16.74 0.86
N ASN A 41 -9.84 -16.54 -0.10
CA ASN A 41 -11.26 -16.76 0.15
C ASN A 41 -11.58 -18.24 0.08
N ARG A 42 -12.88 -18.59 0.21
CA ARG A 42 -13.31 -19.99 0.21
C ARG A 42 -12.96 -20.71 -1.08
N SER A 43 -12.87 -19.99 -2.18
CA SER A 43 -12.51 -20.56 -3.48
C SER A 43 -11.00 -20.69 -3.70
N GLY A 44 -10.19 -20.29 -2.72
CA GLY A 44 -8.75 -20.33 -2.82
C GLY A 44 -8.13 -19.18 -3.58
N ASN A 45 -8.91 -18.15 -3.89
CA ASN A 45 -8.42 -16.97 -4.58
C ASN A 45 -7.85 -15.96 -3.60
N ARG A 46 -6.83 -15.22 -4.05
CA ARG A 46 -6.20 -14.18 -3.25
C ARG A 46 -7.14 -13.00 -3.04
N VAL A 47 -7.16 -12.49 -1.82
CA VAL A 47 -7.95 -11.33 -1.45
C VAL A 47 -7.00 -10.34 -0.77
N TYR A 48 -6.89 -9.14 -1.36
CA TYR A 48 -6.01 -8.09 -0.87
C TYR A 48 -6.83 -7.04 -0.12
N GLN A 49 -6.28 -6.57 0.99
CA GLN A 49 -6.89 -5.45 1.72
C GLN A 49 -6.50 -4.15 1.04
N ARG A 50 -7.32 -3.13 1.25
CA ARG A 50 -7.05 -1.79 0.70
C ARG A 50 -5.66 -1.29 1.06
N ARG A 51 -5.24 -1.51 2.30
CA ARG A 51 -3.91 -1.12 2.77
C ARG A 51 -2.81 -1.79 1.96
N GLU A 52 -3.01 -3.06 1.62
CA GLU A 52 -2.03 -3.78 0.81
C GLU A 52 -1.95 -3.18 -0.60
N VAL A 53 -3.08 -2.79 -1.17
CA VAL A 53 -3.10 -2.16 -2.50
C VAL A 53 -2.33 -0.84 -2.47
N GLU A 54 -2.52 -0.05 -1.44
CA GLU A 54 -1.81 1.21 -1.29
C GLU A 54 -0.31 1.00 -1.15
N LEU A 55 0.11 -0.01 -0.40
CA LEU A 55 1.52 -0.34 -0.26
C LEU A 55 2.11 -0.89 -1.55
N ILE A 56 1.32 -1.63 -2.33
CA ILE A 56 1.75 -2.10 -3.65
C ILE A 56 2.05 -0.90 -4.56
N LEU A 57 1.19 0.11 -4.53
CA LEU A 57 1.41 1.32 -5.32
C LEU A 57 2.69 2.04 -4.88
N LEU A 58 2.95 2.09 -3.59
CA LEU A 58 4.18 2.68 -3.08
C LEU A 58 5.41 1.89 -3.54
N VAL A 59 5.36 0.57 -3.46
CA VAL A 59 6.46 -0.28 -3.93
C VAL A 59 6.69 -0.07 -5.42
N LYS A 60 5.61 -0.02 -6.20
CA LYS A 60 5.73 0.22 -7.64
C LYS A 60 6.46 1.53 -7.91
N HIS A 61 6.07 2.58 -7.19
CA HIS A 61 6.71 3.89 -7.34
C HIS A 61 8.20 3.81 -6.99
N LEU A 62 8.53 3.17 -5.89
CA LEU A 62 9.92 3.06 -5.45
C LEU A 62 10.77 2.29 -6.45
N LEU A 63 10.27 1.18 -6.97
CA LEU A 63 11.04 0.34 -7.89
C LEU A 63 11.12 0.93 -9.30
N TYR A 64 10.01 1.41 -9.83
CA TYR A 64 9.95 1.81 -11.23
C TYR A 64 10.28 3.29 -11.45
N THR A 65 9.89 4.13 -10.55
CA THR A 65 10.11 5.57 -10.67
C THR A 65 11.40 6.01 -9.97
N GLU A 66 11.55 5.62 -8.72
CA GLU A 66 12.72 5.99 -7.92
C GLU A 66 13.91 5.05 -8.10
N LYS A 67 13.71 3.95 -8.82
CA LYS A 67 14.77 2.99 -9.15
C LYS A 67 15.43 2.35 -7.94
N TYR A 68 14.69 2.16 -6.86
CA TYR A 68 15.17 1.43 -5.70
C TYR A 68 15.36 -0.04 -6.06
N THR A 69 16.29 -0.70 -5.37
CA THR A 69 16.37 -2.16 -5.41
C THR A 69 15.24 -2.74 -4.56
N ILE A 70 15.00 -4.04 -4.70
CA ILE A 70 14.01 -4.73 -3.87
C ILE A 70 14.35 -4.53 -2.38
N GLU A 71 15.62 -4.69 -2.03
CA GLU A 71 16.07 -4.52 -0.66
C GLU A 71 15.85 -3.09 -0.16
N GLY A 72 16.21 -2.12 -0.96
CA GLY A 72 16.02 -0.71 -0.61
C GLY A 72 14.54 -0.35 -0.47
N ALA A 73 13.71 -0.86 -1.37
CA ALA A 73 12.27 -0.64 -1.30
C ALA A 73 11.68 -1.29 -0.03
N ARG A 74 12.16 -2.48 0.33
CA ARG A 74 11.72 -3.16 1.54
C ARG A 74 12.01 -2.31 2.78
N GLN A 75 13.22 -1.79 2.86
CA GLN A 75 13.62 -0.93 3.98
C GLN A 75 12.76 0.33 4.04
N LYS A 76 12.52 0.94 2.89
CA LYS A 76 11.73 2.17 2.83
C LYS A 76 10.28 1.96 3.27
N VAL A 77 9.69 0.85 2.83
CA VAL A 77 8.33 0.50 3.23
C VAL A 77 8.26 0.18 4.73
N ASP A 78 9.25 -0.54 5.25
CA ASP A 78 9.30 -0.86 6.67
C ASP A 78 9.40 0.41 7.52
N GLU A 79 10.23 1.35 7.12
CA GLU A 79 10.33 2.64 7.80
C GLU A 79 9.00 3.38 7.79
N HIS A 80 8.34 3.40 6.65
CA HIS A 80 7.04 4.05 6.53
C HIS A 80 5.99 3.38 7.41
N ARG A 81 5.96 2.04 7.41
CA ARG A 81 5.00 1.29 8.21
C ARG A 81 5.20 1.53 9.70
N LYS A 82 6.45 1.54 10.15
CA LYS A 82 6.75 1.81 11.56
C LYS A 82 6.31 3.22 11.96
N GLY A 83 6.61 4.19 11.13
CA GLY A 83 6.16 5.55 11.35
C GLY A 83 4.65 5.66 11.35
N GLY A 84 3.99 4.96 10.43
CA GLY A 84 2.54 4.92 10.35
C GLY A 84 1.90 4.29 11.57
N GLU A 85 2.48 3.22 12.08
CA GLU A 85 1.96 2.55 13.26
C GLU A 85 2.09 3.42 14.51
N LEU A 86 3.19 4.11 14.65
CA LEU A 86 3.38 5.04 15.76
C LEU A 86 2.40 6.19 15.67
N LYS A 87 2.21 6.76 14.50
CA LYS A 87 1.23 7.81 14.28
C LYS A 87 -0.18 7.29 14.54
N LYS A 88 -0.48 6.08 14.09
CA LYS A 88 -1.78 5.48 14.32
C LYS A 88 -2.07 5.30 15.79
N ALA A 89 -1.09 4.81 16.56
CA ALA A 89 -1.26 4.63 17.99
C ALA A 89 -1.49 5.95 18.70
N ALA A 90 -0.75 6.98 18.33
CA ALA A 90 -0.92 8.32 18.90
C ALA A 90 -2.29 8.91 18.55
N ARG A 91 -2.72 8.73 17.31
CA ARG A 91 -3.99 9.28 16.80
C ARG A 91 -5.21 8.50 17.26
N ALA A 92 -5.05 7.21 17.55
CA ALA A 92 -6.17 6.39 18.00
C ALA A 92 -6.81 6.94 19.28
N ALA A 93 -6.06 7.73 20.03
CA ALA A 93 -6.56 8.38 21.21
C ALA A 93 -7.31 9.69 20.92
N LEU A 94 -7.31 10.15 19.66
CA LEU A 94 -7.88 11.45 19.31
C LEU A 94 -9.30 11.36 18.75
N THR A 95 -9.46 11.03 17.47
CA THR A 95 -10.79 11.04 16.85
C THR A 95 -10.84 10.15 15.61
N VAL A 96 -12.05 10.00 15.10
CA VAL A 96 -12.31 9.27 13.85
C VAL A 96 -11.62 9.93 12.65
N GLN A 97 -11.32 11.21 12.74
CA GLN A 97 -10.64 11.94 11.66
C GLN A 97 -9.26 11.38 11.36
N THR A 98 -8.71 10.59 12.29
CA THR A 98 -7.39 10.00 12.13
C THR A 98 -7.29 9.02 10.98
N LEU A 99 -8.38 8.35 10.62
CA LEU A 99 -8.37 7.42 9.49
C LEU A 99 -8.11 8.14 8.18
N ASP A 100 -8.77 9.27 7.99
CA ASP A 100 -8.56 10.10 6.80
C ASP A 100 -7.13 10.64 6.78
N ALA A 101 -6.62 11.01 7.93
CA ALA A 101 -5.26 11.52 8.03
C ALA A 101 -4.22 10.47 7.65
N LEU A 102 -4.43 9.20 8.04
CA LEU A 102 -3.51 8.13 7.69
C LEU A 102 -3.50 7.88 6.18
N GLU A 103 -4.67 7.88 5.58
CA GLU A 103 -4.77 7.73 4.13
C GLU A 103 -4.10 8.90 3.42
N HIS A 104 -4.33 10.09 3.93
CA HIS A 104 -3.70 11.30 3.38
C HIS A 104 -2.17 11.23 3.51
N ASP A 105 -1.66 10.77 4.65
CA ASP A 105 -0.22 10.64 4.87
C ASP A 105 0.44 9.71 3.85
N LEU A 106 -0.22 8.61 3.52
CA LEU A 106 0.30 7.69 2.53
C LEU A 106 0.33 8.32 1.14
N LYS A 107 -0.75 8.99 0.76
CA LYS A 107 -0.82 9.69 -0.51
C LYS A 107 0.23 10.81 -0.59
N GLU A 108 0.42 11.51 0.51
CA GLU A 108 1.40 12.58 0.57
C GLU A 108 2.82 12.05 0.41
N LEU A 109 3.11 10.89 0.99
CA LEU A 109 4.42 10.27 0.83
C LEU A 109 4.70 9.95 -0.64
N VAL A 110 3.72 9.36 -1.32
CA VAL A 110 3.85 9.03 -2.73
C VAL A 110 4.06 10.30 -3.55
N ARG A 111 3.31 11.36 -3.25
CA ARG A 111 3.43 12.64 -3.93
C ARG A 111 4.82 13.27 -3.73
N LEU A 112 5.33 13.22 -2.51
CA LEU A 112 6.65 13.77 -2.20
C LEU A 112 7.76 13.01 -2.92
N LEU A 113 7.65 11.69 -3.01
CA LEU A 113 8.61 10.87 -3.75
C LEU A 113 8.59 11.24 -5.23
N ALA A 114 7.41 11.45 -5.79
CA ALA A 114 7.28 11.87 -7.19
C ALA A 114 7.86 13.26 -7.42
N THR A 115 7.73 14.14 -6.44
CA THR A 115 8.29 15.51 -6.53
C THR A 115 9.81 15.46 -6.50
N ASP A 116 10.39 14.64 -5.62
CA ASP A 116 11.83 14.48 -5.53
C ASP A 116 12.43 14.02 -6.85
N GLU A 117 11.68 13.20 -7.56
CA GLU A 117 12.11 12.69 -8.85
C GLU A 117 12.35 13.81 -9.88
N LYS A 118 11.62 14.91 -9.76
CA LYS A 118 11.70 16.01 -10.71
C LYS A 118 12.78 17.02 -10.40
N SER A 119 13.38 16.94 -9.26
CA SER A 119 14.41 17.89 -8.83
C SER A 119 15.85 17.45 -9.15
#